data_8d0fcbd35aa280f23b13cca04cefd4ed
#
_entry.id   8d0fcbd35aa280f23b13cca04cefd4ed
#
_cell.length_a   1.000
_cell.length_b   1.000
_cell.length_c   1.000
_cell.angle_alpha   90.00
_cell.angle_beta   90.00
_cell.angle_gamma   90.00
#
_symmetry.space_group_name_H-M   'P 1'
#
loop_
_entity.id
_entity.type
_entity.pdbx_description
1 polymer ?
#
loop_
_entity_poly.entity_id
_entity_poly.type
_entity_poly.pdbx_seq_one_letter_code
_entity_poly.pdbx_strand_id
1 'polypeptide(L)'
;MVVGGGAVARRRAEVLARFGGEVTVIAPDWTGDVAGARWIARPYRPGDLEGAFLAVAATGDRDVNRAVGEEARARGIPVTVADRREECTFFFPAICEGGGVTAGLISQRGEDHRRAARAAKRVREVLEGSD
;
A
#
# COMPACT_ATOMS: atom_id res chain seq x y z
N MET A 1 3.17 -8.03 1.99
CA MET A 1 2.87 -8.78 0.74
C MET A 1 2.14 -7.86 -0.23
N VAL A 2 2.71 -7.61 -1.39
CA VAL A 2 2.10 -6.78 -2.42
C VAL A 2 1.78 -7.67 -3.62
N VAL A 3 0.51 -7.73 -3.99
CA VAL A 3 0.05 -8.49 -5.16
C VAL A 3 -0.25 -7.51 -6.29
N GLY A 4 0.54 -7.58 -7.33
CA GLY A 4 0.49 -6.70 -8.49
C GLY A 4 1.84 -6.09 -8.83
N GLY A 5 2.04 -5.68 -10.07
CA GLY A 5 3.31 -5.18 -10.57
C GLY A 5 3.25 -3.84 -11.29
N GLY A 6 2.10 -3.19 -11.28
CA GLY A 6 1.91 -1.89 -11.92
C GLY A 6 2.32 -0.70 -11.04
N ALA A 7 1.97 0.51 -11.49
CA ALA A 7 2.36 1.76 -10.83
C ALA A 7 1.82 1.87 -9.39
N VAL A 8 0.58 1.45 -9.15
CA VAL A 8 -0.01 1.50 -7.80
C VAL A 8 0.71 0.54 -6.86
N ALA A 9 0.92 -0.70 -7.31
CA ALA A 9 1.65 -1.72 -6.52
C ALA A 9 3.06 -1.22 -6.18
N ARG A 10 3.77 -0.65 -7.16
CA ARG A 10 5.11 -0.10 -6.98
C ARG A 10 5.13 1.00 -5.91
N ARG A 11 4.20 1.95 -5.97
CA ARG A 11 4.13 3.03 -4.97
C ARG A 11 3.90 2.49 -3.56
N ARG A 12 3.02 1.50 -3.41
CA ARG A 12 2.75 0.89 -2.11
C ARG A 12 3.95 0.12 -1.59
N ALA A 13 4.61 -0.65 -2.46
CA ALA A 13 5.84 -1.36 -2.11
C ALA A 13 6.95 -0.40 -1.65
N GLU A 14 7.10 0.72 -2.34
CA GLU A 14 8.09 1.74 -2.02
C GLU A 14 7.83 2.37 -0.64
N VAL A 15 6.58 2.71 -0.32
CA VAL A 15 6.21 3.25 0.99
C VAL A 15 6.48 2.23 2.09
N LEU A 16 6.10 0.98 1.89
CA LEU A 16 6.32 -0.08 2.88
C LEU A 16 7.81 -0.31 3.15
N ALA A 17 8.62 -0.36 2.09
CA ALA A 17 10.07 -0.52 2.21
C ALA A 17 10.71 0.67 2.92
N ARG A 18 10.26 1.88 2.62
CA ARG A 18 10.75 3.13 3.22
C ARG A 18 10.56 3.15 4.74
N PHE A 19 9.48 2.56 5.23
CA PHE A 19 9.20 2.48 6.67
C PHE A 19 9.63 1.16 7.32
N GLY A 20 10.56 0.45 6.70
CA GLY A 20 11.22 -0.72 7.29
C GLY A 20 10.50 -2.05 7.08
N GLY A 21 9.48 -2.09 6.23
CA GLY A 21 8.80 -3.34 5.91
C GLY A 21 9.65 -4.27 5.04
N GLU A 22 9.57 -5.56 5.32
CA GLU A 22 10.10 -6.59 4.43
C GLU A 22 9.06 -6.86 3.35
N VAL A 23 9.31 -6.36 2.14
CA VAL A 23 8.33 -6.40 1.05
C VAL A 23 8.56 -7.60 0.14
N THR A 24 7.51 -8.36 -0.10
CA THR A 24 7.47 -9.39 -1.15
C THR A 24 6.40 -9.00 -2.15
N VAL A 25 6.76 -8.98 -3.42
CA VAL A 25 5.86 -8.66 -4.55
C VAL A 25 5.53 -9.95 -5.29
N ILE A 26 4.25 -10.21 -5.50
CA ILE A 26 3.77 -11.33 -6.33
C ILE A 26 3.13 -10.73 -7.58
N ALA A 27 3.75 -10.92 -8.72
CA ALA A 27 3.27 -10.43 -10.01
C ALA A 27 3.98 -11.14 -11.16
N PRO A 28 3.31 -11.37 -12.30
CA PRO A 28 3.99 -11.89 -13.48
C PRO A 28 5.07 -10.93 -14.00
N ASP A 29 4.81 -9.63 -13.91
CA ASP A 29 5.71 -8.56 -14.34
C ASP A 29 5.94 -7.56 -13.21
N TRP A 30 7.17 -7.13 -13.05
CA TRP A 30 7.58 -6.20 -12.01
C TRP A 30 8.81 -5.43 -12.46
N THR A 31 8.85 -4.12 -12.20
CA THR A 31 10.00 -3.27 -12.57
C THR A 31 11.28 -3.63 -11.82
N GLY A 32 11.14 -4.17 -10.60
CA GLY A 32 12.28 -4.54 -9.77
C GLY A 32 13.05 -3.36 -9.19
N ASP A 33 12.51 -2.15 -9.24
CA ASP A 33 13.21 -0.93 -8.85
C ASP A 33 12.94 -0.46 -7.42
N VAL A 34 12.35 -1.31 -6.59
CA VAL A 34 12.19 -1.05 -5.15
C VAL A 34 13.27 -1.82 -4.40
N ALA A 35 14.19 -1.10 -3.79
CA ALA A 35 15.33 -1.70 -3.10
C ALA A 35 14.87 -2.62 -1.96
N GLY A 36 15.44 -3.83 -1.92
CA GLY A 36 15.17 -4.82 -0.89
C GLY A 36 13.89 -5.62 -1.07
N ALA A 37 13.04 -5.30 -2.03
CA ALA A 37 11.83 -6.07 -2.28
C ALA A 37 12.15 -7.39 -2.96
N ARG A 38 11.55 -8.49 -2.46
CA ARG A 38 11.59 -9.79 -3.13
C ARG A 38 10.51 -9.83 -4.19
N TRP A 39 10.81 -10.45 -5.30
CA TRP A 39 9.84 -10.64 -6.37
C TRP A 39 9.60 -12.13 -6.64
N ILE A 40 8.33 -12.53 -6.61
CA ILE A 40 7.87 -13.85 -7.02
C ILE A 40 7.18 -13.67 -8.38
N ALA A 41 7.82 -14.15 -9.44
CA ALA A 41 7.41 -13.90 -10.83
C ALA A 41 6.32 -14.86 -11.27
N ARG A 42 5.12 -14.68 -10.77
CA ARG A 42 3.94 -15.44 -11.13
C ARG A 42 2.68 -14.74 -10.63
N PRO A 43 1.48 -15.14 -11.13
CA PRO A 43 0.22 -14.65 -10.56
C PRO A 43 0.02 -15.11 -9.11
N TYR A 44 -0.84 -14.37 -8.41
CA TYR A 44 -1.30 -14.73 -7.07
C TYR A 44 -1.97 -16.11 -7.06
N ARG A 45 -1.75 -16.85 -5.98
CA ARG A 45 -2.41 -18.11 -5.69
C ARG A 45 -2.99 -18.08 -4.28
N PRO A 46 -4.16 -18.70 -4.02
CA PRO A 46 -4.65 -18.89 -2.66
C PRO A 46 -3.56 -19.51 -1.78
N GLY A 47 -3.40 -18.99 -0.57
CA GLY A 47 -2.35 -19.40 0.36
C GLY A 47 -1.12 -18.49 0.37
N ASP A 48 -0.96 -17.64 -0.64
CA ASP A 48 0.22 -16.77 -0.76
C ASP A 48 0.36 -15.76 0.38
N LEU A 49 -0.73 -15.44 1.08
CA LEU A 49 -0.69 -14.47 2.17
C LEU A 49 -0.33 -15.08 3.52
N GLU A 50 -0.16 -16.38 3.61
CA GLU A 50 0.18 -17.02 4.88
C GLU A 50 1.45 -16.41 5.49
N GLY A 51 1.36 -15.98 6.74
CA GLY A 51 2.47 -15.36 7.46
C GLY A 51 2.72 -13.89 7.14
N ALA A 52 1.93 -13.27 6.25
CA ALA A 52 2.08 -11.86 5.95
C ALA A 52 1.57 -10.99 7.09
N PHE A 53 2.26 -9.89 7.38
CA PHE A 53 1.83 -8.90 8.37
C PHE A 53 0.67 -8.06 7.83
N LEU A 54 0.76 -7.62 6.58
CA LEU A 54 -0.32 -6.94 5.87
C LEU A 54 -0.25 -7.26 4.38
N ALA A 55 -1.32 -6.96 3.66
CA ALA A 55 -1.42 -7.25 2.24
C ALA A 55 -1.94 -6.06 1.44
N VAL A 56 -1.45 -5.94 0.21
CA VAL A 56 -1.90 -4.96 -0.76
C VAL A 56 -2.34 -5.70 -2.01
N ALA A 57 -3.59 -5.51 -2.43
CA ALA A 57 -4.13 -6.02 -3.69
C ALA A 57 -4.19 -4.88 -4.70
N ALA A 58 -3.28 -4.89 -5.67
CA ALA A 58 -3.13 -3.81 -6.64
C ALA A 58 -2.82 -4.34 -8.05
N THR A 59 -3.61 -5.32 -8.49
CA THR A 59 -3.54 -5.86 -9.85
C THR A 59 -4.54 -5.15 -10.76
N GLY A 60 -4.44 -5.38 -12.06
CA GLY A 60 -5.46 -4.95 -13.02
C GLY A 60 -6.68 -5.87 -13.10
N ASP A 61 -6.71 -6.95 -12.33
CA ASP A 61 -7.77 -7.96 -12.36
C ASP A 61 -8.63 -7.87 -11.10
N ARG A 62 -9.90 -7.50 -11.29
CA ARG A 62 -10.85 -7.35 -10.18
C ARG A 62 -11.01 -8.65 -9.37
N ASP A 63 -11.04 -9.79 -10.04
CA ASP A 63 -11.25 -11.07 -9.37
C ASP A 63 -10.05 -11.46 -8.50
N VAL A 64 -8.85 -11.19 -8.97
CA VAL A 64 -7.62 -11.41 -8.19
C VAL A 64 -7.61 -10.50 -6.96
N ASN A 65 -7.90 -9.21 -7.13
CA ASN A 65 -7.93 -8.27 -6.02
C ASN A 65 -8.96 -8.69 -4.96
N ARG A 66 -10.13 -9.13 -5.38
CA ARG A 66 -11.16 -9.65 -4.48
C ARG A 66 -10.67 -10.88 -3.72
N ALA A 67 -10.05 -11.82 -4.43
CA ALA A 67 -9.53 -13.04 -3.81
C ALA A 67 -8.46 -12.76 -2.75
N VAL A 68 -7.57 -11.82 -3.03
CA VAL A 68 -6.54 -11.38 -2.07
C VAL A 68 -7.20 -10.77 -0.83
N GLY A 69 -8.18 -9.89 -1.02
CA GLY A 69 -8.92 -9.28 0.08
C GLY A 69 -9.64 -10.32 0.93
N GLU A 70 -10.28 -11.29 0.32
CA GLU A 70 -10.99 -12.36 1.01
C GLU A 70 -10.03 -13.25 1.82
N GLU A 71 -8.91 -13.63 1.25
CA GLU A 71 -7.90 -14.42 1.96
C GLU A 71 -7.34 -13.63 3.15
N ALA A 72 -7.00 -12.36 2.95
CA ALA A 72 -6.46 -11.52 4.02
C ALA A 72 -7.46 -11.42 5.18
N ARG A 73 -8.73 -11.13 4.90
CA ARG A 73 -9.75 -11.01 5.93
C ARG A 73 -9.97 -12.33 6.67
N ALA A 74 -9.98 -13.45 5.95
CA ALA A 74 -10.12 -14.77 6.57
C ALA A 74 -8.96 -15.11 7.50
N ARG A 75 -7.75 -14.60 7.22
CA ARG A 75 -6.56 -14.81 8.06
C ARG A 75 -6.36 -13.74 9.11
N GLY A 76 -7.22 -12.72 9.17
CA GLY A 76 -7.02 -11.60 10.09
C GLY A 76 -5.85 -10.69 9.71
N ILE A 77 -5.47 -10.67 8.44
CA ILE A 77 -4.37 -9.85 7.90
C ILE A 77 -4.95 -8.52 7.41
N PRO A 78 -4.44 -7.36 7.89
CA PRO A 78 -4.87 -6.08 7.34
C PRO A 78 -4.63 -6.00 5.84
N VAL A 79 -5.61 -5.49 5.10
CA VAL A 79 -5.53 -5.45 3.63
C VAL A 79 -6.05 -4.14 3.08
N THR A 80 -5.34 -3.61 2.08
CA THR A 80 -5.86 -2.56 1.21
C THR A 80 -6.06 -3.14 -0.19
N VAL A 81 -7.23 -2.85 -0.76
CA VAL A 81 -7.63 -3.31 -2.10
C VAL A 81 -7.78 -2.07 -2.96
N ALA A 82 -6.84 -1.87 -3.88
CA ALA A 82 -6.66 -0.60 -4.58
C ALA A 82 -7.86 -0.16 -5.42
N ASP A 83 -8.62 -1.11 -5.95
CA ASP A 83 -9.76 -0.83 -6.83
C ASP A 83 -11.13 -0.93 -6.14
N ARG A 84 -11.16 -1.21 -4.83
CA ARG A 84 -12.44 -1.34 -4.12
C ARG A 84 -12.27 -0.98 -2.65
N ARG A 85 -12.60 0.27 -2.31
CA ARG A 85 -12.47 0.78 -0.94
C ARG A 85 -13.23 -0.06 0.09
N GLU A 86 -14.40 -0.55 -0.26
CA GLU A 86 -15.25 -1.32 0.64
C GLU A 86 -14.63 -2.65 1.08
N GLU A 87 -13.64 -3.13 0.34
CA GLU A 87 -12.93 -4.36 0.66
C GLU A 87 -11.68 -4.13 1.51
N CYS A 88 -11.31 -2.88 1.75
CA CYS A 88 -10.14 -2.53 2.57
C CYS A 88 -10.43 -2.62 4.06
N THR A 89 -9.45 -3.08 4.82
CA THR A 89 -9.48 -3.01 6.29
C THR A 89 -8.51 -1.96 6.85
N PHE A 90 -7.66 -1.40 6.00
CA PHE A 90 -6.86 -0.21 6.31
C PHE A 90 -6.63 0.60 5.04
N PHE A 91 -6.18 1.86 5.22
CA PHE A 91 -5.87 2.76 4.11
C PHE A 91 -4.46 3.32 4.25
N PHE A 92 -3.77 3.49 3.12
CA PHE A 92 -2.49 4.18 3.10
C PHE A 92 -2.73 5.68 3.29
N PRO A 93 -2.02 6.33 4.23
CA PRO A 93 -2.13 7.77 4.41
C PRO A 93 -1.37 8.53 3.32
N ALA A 94 -1.74 9.79 3.12
CA ALA A 94 -0.88 10.76 2.44
C ALA A 94 0.21 11.15 3.42
N ILE A 95 1.48 10.95 3.04
CA ILE A 95 2.61 11.12 3.96
C ILE A 95 3.36 12.41 3.61
N CYS A 96 3.73 13.17 4.65
CA CYS A 96 4.62 14.30 4.51
C CYS A 96 5.65 14.32 5.63
N GLU A 97 6.79 14.90 5.36
CA GLU A 97 7.90 15.00 6.30
C GLU A 97 8.50 16.41 6.27
N GLY A 98 8.91 16.90 7.42
CA GLY A 98 9.58 18.17 7.55
C GLY A 98 9.91 18.45 9.01
N GLY A 99 10.95 19.24 9.29
CA GLY A 99 11.34 19.61 10.64
C GLY A 99 11.58 18.44 11.58
N GLY A 100 12.02 17.30 11.06
CA GLY A 100 12.21 16.08 11.87
C GLY A 100 10.92 15.34 12.23
N VAL A 101 9.79 15.71 11.62
CA VAL A 101 8.47 15.12 11.90
C VAL A 101 7.93 14.42 10.65
N THR A 102 7.35 13.24 10.84
CA THR A 102 6.59 12.54 9.79
C THR A 102 5.12 12.60 10.16
N ALA A 103 4.28 13.01 9.22
CA ALA A 103 2.83 13.06 9.40
C ALA A 103 2.14 12.21 8.33
N GLY A 104 1.10 11.49 8.73
CA GLY A 104 0.25 10.74 7.82
C GLY A 104 -1.19 11.25 7.94
N LEU A 105 -1.82 11.53 6.81
CA LEU A 105 -3.17 12.08 6.76
C LEU A 105 -4.08 11.18 5.95
N ILE A 106 -5.25 10.92 6.51
CA ILE A 106 -6.31 10.16 5.84
C ILE A 106 -7.57 11.04 5.86
N SER A 107 -8.25 11.15 4.74
CA SER A 107 -9.57 11.78 4.70
C SER A 107 -10.57 10.96 5.53
N GLN A 108 -11.62 11.59 6.01
CA GLN A 108 -12.63 10.86 6.79
C GLN A 108 -13.11 9.65 6.00
N ARG A 109 -13.10 8.48 6.63
CA ARG A 109 -13.49 7.18 6.05
C ARG A 109 -12.64 6.76 4.84
N GLY A 110 -11.49 7.41 4.59
CA GLY A 110 -10.65 7.11 3.43
C GLY A 110 -11.31 7.44 2.09
N GLU A 111 -12.29 8.33 2.07
CA GLU A 111 -13.12 8.56 0.87
C GLU A 111 -12.51 9.48 -0.16
N ASP A 112 -11.59 10.35 0.23
CA ASP A 112 -11.02 11.36 -0.66
C ASP A 112 -9.50 11.47 -0.48
N HIS A 113 -8.77 10.60 -1.16
CA HIS A 113 -7.31 10.59 -1.11
C HIS A 113 -6.69 11.90 -1.65
N ARG A 114 -7.33 12.52 -2.64
CA ARG A 114 -6.84 13.80 -3.20
C ARG A 114 -6.91 14.91 -2.17
N ARG A 115 -7.97 14.93 -1.36
CA ARG A 115 -8.11 15.90 -0.27
C ARG A 115 -7.02 15.67 0.79
N ALA A 116 -6.76 14.43 1.15
CA ALA A 116 -5.67 14.07 2.07
C ALA A 116 -4.31 14.50 1.52
N ALA A 117 -4.06 14.29 0.23
CA ALA A 117 -2.81 14.69 -0.42
C ALA A 117 -2.62 16.22 -0.42
N ARG A 118 -3.69 16.98 -0.68
CA ARG A 118 -3.64 18.45 -0.61
C ARG A 118 -3.37 18.92 0.81
N ALA A 119 -4.01 18.31 1.80
CA ALA A 119 -3.77 18.64 3.21
C ALA A 119 -2.33 18.32 3.61
N ALA A 120 -1.80 17.18 3.17
CA ALA A 120 -0.42 16.78 3.46
C ALA A 120 0.59 17.80 2.90
N LYS A 121 0.33 18.32 1.71
CA LYS A 121 1.18 19.37 1.14
C LYS A 121 1.23 20.61 2.03
N ARG A 122 0.10 21.05 2.55
CA ARG A 122 0.02 22.21 3.45
C ARG A 122 0.68 21.92 4.80
N VAL A 123 0.50 20.73 5.33
CA VAL A 123 1.16 20.31 6.57
C VAL A 123 2.68 20.29 6.38
N ARG A 124 3.17 19.81 5.24
CA ARG A 124 4.60 19.84 4.94
C ARG A 124 5.16 21.26 4.98
N GLU A 125 4.45 22.23 4.40
CA GLU A 125 4.87 23.62 4.43
C GLU A 125 5.00 24.16 5.86
N VAL A 126 4.08 23.79 6.73
CA VAL A 126 4.13 24.15 8.15
C VAL A 126 5.33 23.49 8.84
N LEU A 127 5.56 22.20 8.60
CA LEU A 127 6.67 21.46 9.21
C LEU A 127 8.03 21.99 8.75
N GLU A 128 8.18 22.33 7.48
CA GLU A 128 9.40 22.88 6.92
C GLU A 128 9.69 24.27 7.44
N GLY A 129 8.67 25.06 7.80
CA GLY A 129 8.80 26.35 8.41
C GLY A 129 8.98 26.34 9.93
N SER A 130 9.01 25.14 10.55
CA SER A 130 9.18 24.98 11.99
C SER A 130 10.64 24.77 12.35
N ASP A 131 11.15 25.59 13.19
CA ASP A 131 12.51 25.45 13.73
C ASP A 131 12.51 24.86 15.16
#